data_50459cc28e946e3a466007d58cec9cce
#
_entry.id   50459cc28e946e3a466007d58cec9cce
#
_cell.length_a   1.000
_cell.length_b   1.000
_cell.length_c   1.000
_cell.angle_alpha   90.00
_cell.angle_beta   90.00
_cell.angle_gamma   90.00
#
_symmetry.space_group_name_H-M   'P 1'
#
loop_
_entity.id
_entity.type
_entity.pdbx_description
1 polymer ?
#
loop_
_entity_poly.entity_id
_entity_poly.type
_entity_poly.pdbx_seq_one_letter_code
_entity_poly.pdbx_strand_id
1 'polypeptide(L)' 'MRIPPEEARRAEIIARTEETSVNEVIRQALLHYFELKRADADFVERAQAMLARDAEIVGTL' A
#
# COMPACT_ATOMS: atom_id res chain seq x y z
N MET A 1 4.80 9.67 -7.05
CA MET A 1 4.05 8.65 -7.81
C MET A 1 2.86 9.31 -8.48
N ARG A 2 2.67 9.02 -9.74
CA ARG A 2 1.59 9.61 -10.51
C ARG A 2 0.41 8.64 -10.57
N ILE A 3 -0.75 9.08 -10.09
CA ILE A 3 -1.95 8.27 -10.14
C ILE A 3 -2.61 8.43 -11.52
N PRO A 4 -2.97 7.33 -12.21
CA PRO A 4 -3.67 7.43 -13.49
C PRO A 4 -4.96 8.26 -13.37
N PRO A 5 -5.33 9.03 -14.40
CA PRO A 5 -6.52 9.89 -14.32
C PRO A 5 -7.82 9.17 -13.97
N GLU A 6 -8.01 7.94 -14.45
CA GLU A 6 -9.19 7.15 -14.13
C GLU A 6 -9.26 6.77 -12.66
N GLU A 7 -8.12 6.39 -12.09
CA GLU A 7 -8.03 6.05 -10.68
C GLU A 7 -8.29 7.27 -9.80
N ALA A 8 -7.74 8.42 -10.20
CA ALA A 8 -7.97 9.67 -9.49
C ALA A 8 -9.43 10.07 -9.52
N ARG A 9 -10.11 9.89 -10.66
CA ARG A 9 -11.53 10.19 -10.78
C ARG A 9 -12.38 9.29 -9.89
N ARG A 10 -12.06 8.00 -9.83
CA ARG A 10 -12.76 7.06 -8.96
C ARG A 10 -12.60 7.44 -7.49
N ALA A 11 -11.40 7.82 -7.11
CA ALA A 11 -11.13 8.28 -5.73
C ALA A 11 -11.94 9.53 -5.40
N GLU A 12 -12.06 10.46 -6.35
CA GLU A 12 -12.88 11.67 -6.17
C GLU A 12 -14.35 11.34 -5.97
N ILE A 13 -14.89 10.41 -6.75
CA ILE A 13 -16.27 9.99 -6.64
C ILE A 13 -16.54 9.38 -5.26
N ILE A 14 -15.65 8.52 -4.80
CA ILE A 14 -15.76 7.92 -3.48
C ILE A 14 -15.69 8.99 -2.40
N ALA A 15 -14.74 9.93 -2.52
CA ALA A 15 -14.55 10.99 -1.53
C ALA A 15 -15.80 11.87 -1.42
N ARG A 16 -16.41 12.22 -2.53
CA ARG A 16 -17.64 13.03 -2.54
C ARG A 16 -18.82 12.27 -1.95
N THR A 17 -18.94 10.99 -2.29
CA THR A 17 -20.03 10.14 -1.80
C THR A 17 -19.93 9.93 -0.29
N GLU A 18 -18.71 9.75 0.22
CA GLU A 18 -18.44 9.52 1.64
C GLU A 18 -18.22 10.82 2.41
N GLU A 19 -18.33 11.96 1.77
CA GLU A 19 -18.13 13.28 2.38
C GLU A 19 -16.76 13.39 3.06
N THR A 20 -15.71 12.95 2.35
CA THR A 20 -14.34 12.96 2.85
C THR A 20 -13.40 13.49 1.76
N SER A 21 -12.10 13.50 2.03
CA SER A 21 -11.12 13.97 1.07
C SER A 21 -10.54 12.82 0.24
N VAL A 22 -9.99 13.15 -0.94
CA VAL A 22 -9.29 12.16 -1.77
C VAL A 22 -8.12 11.55 -1.01
N ASN A 23 -7.39 12.36 -0.24
CA ASN A 23 -6.28 11.86 0.57
C ASN A 23 -6.74 10.82 1.58
N GLU A 24 -7.90 11.02 2.21
CA GLU A 24 -8.44 10.06 3.16
C GLU A 24 -8.87 8.77 2.46
N VAL A 25 -9.44 8.86 1.25
CA VAL A 25 -9.79 7.68 0.45
C VAL A 25 -8.53 6.87 0.14
N ILE A 26 -7.46 7.55 -0.28
CA ILE A 26 -6.19 6.89 -0.57
C ILE A 26 -5.63 6.23 0.68
N ARG A 27 -5.67 6.93 1.81
CA ARG A 27 -5.17 6.39 3.08
C ARG A 27 -5.93 5.13 3.49
N GLN A 28 -7.25 5.13 3.37
CA GLN A 28 -8.08 3.98 3.67
C GLN A 28 -7.80 2.82 2.74
N ALA A 29 -7.61 3.09 1.45
CA ALA A 29 -7.28 2.07 0.47
C ALA A 29 -5.93 1.42 0.78
N LEU A 30 -4.94 2.21 1.19
CA LEU A 30 -3.62 1.70 1.55
C LEU A 30 -3.69 0.83 2.81
N LEU A 31 -4.44 1.26 3.83
CA LEU A 31 -4.61 0.47 5.04
C LEU A 31 -5.24 -0.88 4.75
N HIS A 32 -6.26 -0.88 3.90
CA HIS A 32 -6.94 -2.11 3.49
C HIS A 32 -5.97 -3.04 2.73
N TYR A 33 -5.18 -2.46 1.83
CA TYR A 33 -4.19 -3.21 1.06
C TYR A 33 -3.13 -3.82 1.98
N PHE A 34 -2.66 -3.06 2.96
CA PHE A 34 -1.68 -3.56 3.93
C PHE A 34 -2.22 -4.74 4.73
N GLU A 35 -3.50 -4.67 5.12
CA GLU A 35 -4.13 -5.77 5.84
C GLU A 35 -4.23 -7.04 4.99
N LEU A 36 -4.57 -6.88 3.71
CA LEU A 36 -4.60 -8.00 2.78
C LEU A 36 -3.23 -8.65 2.63
N LYS A 37 -2.18 -7.82 2.53
CA LYS A 37 -0.82 -8.32 2.41
C LYS A 37 -0.34 -9.00 3.69
N ARG A 38 -0.70 -8.45 4.85
CA ARG A 38 -0.34 -9.05 6.12
C ARG A 38 -0.97 -10.43 6.32
N ALA A 39 -2.17 -10.63 5.76
CA ALA A 39 -2.87 -11.91 5.81
C ALA A 39 -2.36 -12.93 4.78
N ASP A 40 -1.57 -12.48 3.81
CA ASP A 40 -1.01 -13.32 2.76
C ASP A 40 0.31 -13.94 3.23
N ALA A 41 0.27 -15.20 3.64
CA ALA A 41 1.44 -15.89 4.18
C ALA A 41 2.60 -15.96 3.19
N ASP A 42 2.31 -16.15 1.92
CA ASP A 42 3.33 -16.20 0.87
C ASP A 42 4.04 -14.85 0.73
N PHE A 43 3.27 -13.77 0.74
CA PHE A 43 3.84 -12.43 0.69
C PHE A 43 4.72 -12.15 1.92
N VAL A 44 4.23 -12.49 3.11
CA VAL A 44 4.97 -12.27 4.36
C VAL A 44 6.30 -13.02 4.33
N GLU A 45 6.29 -14.26 3.88
CA GLU A 45 7.50 -15.07 3.76
C GLU A 45 8.52 -14.43 2.82
N ARG A 46 8.06 -13.96 1.64
CA ARG A 46 8.94 -13.30 0.67
C ARG A 46 9.47 -11.98 1.21
N ALA A 47 8.64 -11.22 1.92
CA ALA A 47 9.04 -9.95 2.53
C ALA A 47 10.11 -10.16 3.61
N GLN A 48 9.94 -11.19 4.45
CA GLN A 48 10.92 -11.52 5.48
C GLN A 48 12.26 -11.92 4.85
N ALA A 49 12.22 -12.71 3.78
CA ALA A 49 13.43 -13.10 3.05
C ALA A 49 14.15 -11.88 2.46
N MET A 50 13.40 -10.94 1.90
CA MET A 50 13.96 -9.72 1.35
C MET A 50 14.61 -8.86 2.42
N LEU A 51 13.93 -8.68 3.55
CA LEU A 51 14.45 -7.87 4.67
C LEU A 51 15.72 -8.50 5.27
N ALA A 52 15.75 -9.82 5.39
CA ALA A 52 16.93 -10.53 5.87
C ALA A 52 18.12 -10.33 4.92
N ARG A 53 17.87 -10.33 3.62
CA ARG A 53 18.90 -10.10 2.60
C ARG A 53 19.44 -8.68 2.67
N ASP A 54 18.54 -7.70 2.81
CA ASP A 54 18.93 -6.30 2.94
C ASP A 54 19.76 -6.06 4.21
N ALA A 55 19.37 -6.69 5.30
CA ALA A 55 20.12 -6.62 6.56
C ALA A 55 21.53 -7.19 6.42
N GLU A 56 21.69 -8.29 5.68
CA GLU A 56 23.01 -8.86 5.38
C GLU A 56 23.88 -7.89 4.59
N ILE A 57 23.30 -7.27 3.56
CA ILE A 57 24.03 -6.30 2.72
C ILE A 57 24.51 -5.12 3.56
N VAL A 58 23.63 -4.58 4.40
CA VAL A 58 23.99 -3.47 5.30
C VAL A 58 25.06 -3.90 6.30
N GLY A 59 24.97 -5.12 6.78
CA GLY A 59 25.95 -5.67 7.72
C GLY A 59 27.34 -5.86 7.14
N THR A 60 27.46 -6.00 5.80
CA THR A 60 28.76 -6.15 5.13
C THR A 60 29.37 -4.80 4.75
N LEU A 61 28.63 -3.75 4.84
CA LEU A 61 29.14 -2.40 4.57
C LEU A 61 29.77 -1.80 5.81
#